data_c7363bddcc57da05b34dcf4d9d82ead3
#
_entry.id   c7363bddcc57da05b34dcf4d9d82ead3
#
_cell.length_a   1.000
_cell.length_b   1.000
_cell.length_c   1.000
_cell.angle_alpha   90.00
_cell.angle_beta   90.00
_cell.angle_gamma   90.00
#
_symmetry.space_group_name_H-M   'P 1'
#
loop_
_entity.id
_entity.type
_entity.pdbx_description
1 polymer ?
#
loop_
_entity_poly.entity_id
_entity_poly.type
_entity_poly.pdbx_seq_one_letter_code
_entity_poly.pdbx_strand_id
1 'polypeptide(L)'
;MGKTIADILERNNIPYMITFGTLLGAVRHKGFIPWDDDFDMFLFDESYDKAMEALSRELPSDMFLETKDSEPLYFHGFSHVKDIKTVTACAQFPHDGLYEHKGLSIDLYRAVRMDEGLLDKYLITEHIAYLGRRFRINSIDKNVYEAKVKELETQLHDLQIKETGKELLAMALAERSMKIEHVFPLKKISFEDTEFYGPADADGLLTAFYGDYMQLPTVEHRVPHYDNVIFIEAQ
;
A
#
# COMPACT_ATOMS: atom_id res chain seq x y z
N MET A 1 10.60 10.51 6.62
CA MET A 1 10.52 9.20 5.94
C MET A 1 10.13 9.34 4.46
N GLY A 2 8.95 9.84 4.10
CA GLY A 2 8.50 9.93 2.70
C GLY A 2 9.47 10.63 1.75
N LYS A 3 10.05 11.77 2.14
CA LYS A 3 11.08 12.46 1.36
C LYS A 3 12.31 11.58 1.12
N THR A 4 12.80 10.89 2.15
CA THR A 4 13.97 9.99 2.05
C THR A 4 13.72 8.85 1.06
N ILE A 5 12.54 8.22 1.13
CA ILE A 5 12.15 7.16 0.20
C ILE A 5 12.06 7.71 -1.22
N ALA A 6 11.37 8.84 -1.41
CA ALA A 6 11.24 9.51 -2.70
C ALA A 6 12.61 9.83 -3.32
N ASP A 7 13.53 10.40 -2.53
CA ASP A 7 14.89 10.73 -2.96
C ASP A 7 15.68 9.50 -3.39
N ILE A 8 15.53 8.36 -2.66
CA ILE A 8 16.17 7.10 -3.03
C ILE A 8 15.61 6.59 -4.37
N LEU A 9 14.30 6.59 -4.52
CA LEU A 9 13.64 6.12 -5.74
C LEU A 9 14.01 7.00 -6.95
N GLU A 10 13.96 8.32 -6.80
CA GLU A 10 14.25 9.28 -7.88
C GLU A 10 15.69 9.18 -8.37
N ARG A 11 16.68 9.13 -7.46
CA ARG A 11 18.10 9.01 -7.86
C ARG A 11 18.45 7.66 -8.50
N ASN A 12 17.65 6.62 -8.23
CA ASN A 12 17.79 5.31 -8.88
C ASN A 12 16.92 5.18 -10.15
N ASN A 13 16.24 6.25 -10.59
CA ASN A 13 15.31 6.25 -11.73
C ASN A 13 14.21 5.20 -11.58
N ILE A 14 13.62 5.09 -10.40
CA ILE A 14 12.52 4.20 -10.08
C ILE A 14 11.24 5.03 -9.98
N PRO A 15 10.26 4.81 -10.87
CA PRO A 15 8.99 5.53 -10.82
C PRO A 15 8.17 5.09 -9.61
N TYR A 16 7.52 6.06 -8.97
CA TYR A 16 6.57 5.86 -7.89
C TYR A 16 5.49 6.94 -7.96
N MET A 17 4.40 6.77 -7.23
CA MET A 17 3.45 7.85 -6.97
C MET A 17 2.86 7.73 -5.57
N ILE A 18 2.51 8.89 -4.96
CA ILE A 18 1.66 8.91 -3.77
C ILE A 18 0.24 8.50 -4.13
N THR A 19 -0.46 7.86 -3.18
CA THR A 19 -1.78 7.29 -3.44
C THR A 19 -2.71 7.40 -2.22
N PHE A 20 -3.91 6.89 -2.33
CA PHE A 20 -4.92 6.79 -1.27
C PHE A 20 -5.08 8.05 -0.41
N GLY A 21 -5.00 7.92 0.92
CA GLY A 21 -5.10 9.00 1.89
C GLY A 21 -4.07 10.08 1.64
N THR A 22 -2.84 9.72 1.30
CA THR A 22 -1.76 10.66 0.99
C THR A 22 -2.06 11.51 -0.24
N LEU A 23 -2.53 10.91 -1.34
CA LEU A 23 -2.94 11.65 -2.54
C LEU A 23 -4.14 12.55 -2.26
N LEU A 24 -5.15 12.03 -1.56
CA LEU A 24 -6.33 12.78 -1.14
C LEU A 24 -5.93 13.98 -0.29
N GLY A 25 -5.01 13.79 0.64
CA GLY A 25 -4.42 14.84 1.46
C GLY A 25 -3.73 15.92 0.63
N ALA A 26 -2.86 15.52 -0.30
CA ALA A 26 -2.18 16.43 -1.23
C ALA A 26 -3.16 17.33 -2.00
N VAL A 27 -4.22 16.75 -2.55
CA VAL A 27 -5.21 17.48 -3.36
C VAL A 27 -6.13 18.35 -2.51
N ARG A 28 -6.72 17.80 -1.46
CA ARG A 28 -7.77 18.45 -0.66
C ARG A 28 -7.22 19.35 0.45
N HIS A 29 -6.13 18.95 1.12
CA HIS A 29 -5.56 19.62 2.29
C HIS A 29 -4.20 20.28 2.04
N LYS A 30 -3.58 20.02 0.90
CA LYS A 30 -2.21 20.45 0.54
C LYS A 30 -1.11 19.80 1.39
N GLY A 31 -1.43 18.70 2.05
CA GLY A 31 -0.58 17.94 2.96
C GLY A 31 -1.34 16.82 3.61
N PHE A 32 -0.99 16.47 4.83
CA PHE A 32 -1.71 15.44 5.58
C PHE A 32 -3.17 15.81 5.81
N ILE A 33 -4.05 14.82 5.75
CA ILE A 33 -5.39 14.92 6.28
C ILE A 33 -5.26 15.00 7.82
N PRO A 34 -5.92 15.97 8.52
CA PRO A 34 -5.64 16.22 9.95
C PRO A 34 -5.88 15.06 10.93
N TRP A 35 -6.57 14.01 10.50
CA TRP A 35 -6.86 12.80 11.28
C TRP A 35 -6.28 11.54 10.64
N ASP A 36 -5.39 11.67 9.65
CA ASP A 36 -4.76 10.59 8.92
C ASP A 36 -3.27 10.56 9.26
N ASP A 37 -2.76 9.43 9.66
CA ASP A 37 -1.43 9.28 10.22
C ASP A 37 -0.59 8.20 9.50
N ASP A 38 -1.03 7.81 8.30
CA ASP A 38 -0.30 6.95 7.37
C ASP A 38 0.23 7.70 6.13
N PHE A 39 1.07 7.04 5.37
CA PHE A 39 1.63 7.58 4.13
C PHE A 39 1.78 6.45 3.11
N ASP A 40 1.10 6.59 1.98
CA ASP A 40 0.95 5.56 0.97
C ASP A 40 1.69 5.90 -0.31
N MET A 41 2.45 4.94 -0.83
CA MET A 41 3.10 5.02 -2.13
C MET A 41 2.79 3.79 -2.98
N PHE A 42 2.57 3.99 -4.28
CA PHE A 42 2.62 2.93 -5.28
C PHE A 42 4.00 2.83 -5.90
N LEU A 43 4.48 1.60 -5.98
CA LEU A 43 5.61 1.17 -6.80
C LEU A 43 5.07 0.30 -7.94
N PHE A 44 5.53 0.55 -9.15
CA PHE A 44 5.09 -0.22 -10.32
C PHE A 44 5.80 -1.55 -10.41
N ASP A 45 5.07 -2.59 -10.78
CA ASP A 45 5.53 -3.98 -10.81
C ASP A 45 6.85 -4.16 -11.56
N GLU A 46 6.99 -3.50 -12.71
CA GLU A 46 8.16 -3.60 -13.58
C GLU A 46 9.46 -3.11 -12.91
N SER A 47 9.36 -2.30 -11.85
CA SER A 47 10.49 -1.75 -11.11
C SER A 47 10.48 -2.09 -9.61
N TYR A 48 9.53 -2.91 -9.16
CA TYR A 48 9.33 -3.20 -7.74
C TYR A 48 10.56 -3.83 -7.09
N ASP A 49 11.13 -4.87 -7.69
CA ASP A 49 12.30 -5.55 -7.15
C ASP A 49 13.53 -4.62 -7.10
N LYS A 50 13.70 -3.77 -8.12
CA LYS A 50 14.73 -2.73 -8.14
C LYS A 50 14.53 -1.70 -7.02
N ALA A 51 13.26 -1.35 -6.71
CA ALA A 51 12.94 -0.47 -5.60
C ALA A 51 13.30 -1.11 -4.26
N MET A 52 12.95 -2.37 -4.05
CA MET A 52 13.30 -3.10 -2.81
C MET A 52 14.82 -3.19 -2.62
N GLU A 53 15.58 -3.48 -3.70
CA GLU A 53 17.04 -3.50 -3.65
C GLU A 53 17.63 -2.13 -3.31
N ALA A 54 17.18 -1.06 -3.96
CA ALA A 54 17.65 0.29 -3.70
C ALA A 54 17.33 0.73 -2.25
N LEU A 55 16.12 0.51 -1.78
CA LEU A 55 15.72 0.83 -0.40
C LEU A 55 16.52 0.01 0.62
N SER A 56 16.69 -1.28 0.41
CA SER A 56 17.49 -2.14 1.32
C SER A 56 18.95 -1.65 1.46
N ARG A 57 19.53 -1.08 0.40
CA ARG A 57 20.92 -0.60 0.38
C ARG A 57 21.07 0.82 0.92
N GLU A 58 20.08 1.69 0.73
CA GLU A 58 20.24 3.14 0.85
C GLU A 58 19.38 3.79 1.94
N LEU A 59 18.49 3.04 2.58
CA LEU A 59 17.77 3.56 3.74
C LEU A 59 18.74 3.88 4.88
N PRO A 60 18.56 5.02 5.57
CA PRO A 60 19.34 5.36 6.74
C PRO A 60 19.05 4.36 7.88
N SER A 61 20.00 4.26 8.82
CA SER A 61 19.98 3.26 9.91
C SER A 61 18.82 3.40 10.90
N ASP A 62 18.07 4.50 10.84
CA ASP A 62 16.88 4.72 11.65
C ASP A 62 15.58 4.35 10.92
N MET A 63 15.69 3.74 9.74
CA MET A 63 14.57 3.20 8.96
C MET A 63 14.82 1.73 8.61
N PHE A 64 13.76 0.94 8.64
CA PHE A 64 13.81 -0.50 8.36
C PHE A 64 12.86 -0.86 7.22
N LEU A 65 13.37 -1.53 6.19
CA LEU A 65 12.55 -2.08 5.11
C LEU A 65 11.95 -3.41 5.57
N GLU A 66 10.66 -3.40 5.84
CA GLU A 66 9.89 -4.55 6.30
C GLU A 66 9.21 -5.24 5.12
N THR A 67 9.60 -6.48 4.90
CA THR A 67 9.11 -7.36 3.81
C THR A 67 8.93 -8.77 4.35
N LYS A 68 8.36 -9.66 3.53
CA LYS A 68 8.29 -11.11 3.85
C LYS A 68 9.66 -11.77 4.08
N ASP A 69 10.76 -11.15 3.60
CA ASP A 69 12.11 -11.71 3.69
C ASP A 69 12.88 -11.14 4.89
N SER A 70 12.52 -9.95 5.37
CA SER A 70 13.14 -9.29 6.52
C SER A 70 12.36 -9.50 7.84
N GLU A 71 11.05 -9.76 7.77
CA GLU A 71 10.19 -10.02 8.95
C GLU A 71 9.48 -11.38 8.79
N PRO A 72 9.87 -12.41 9.58
CA PRO A 72 9.34 -13.77 9.42
C PRO A 72 7.82 -13.90 9.60
N LEU A 73 7.23 -13.02 10.42
CA LEU A 73 5.79 -13.02 10.68
C LEU A 73 5.00 -12.15 9.71
N TYR A 74 5.68 -11.51 8.75
CA TYR A 74 5.04 -10.62 7.79
C TYR A 74 4.11 -11.37 6.84
N PHE A 75 2.88 -10.91 6.74
CA PHE A 75 1.85 -11.58 5.91
C PHE A 75 1.20 -10.65 4.87
N HIS A 76 1.49 -9.36 4.89
CA HIS A 76 0.95 -8.43 3.90
C HIS A 76 1.47 -8.72 2.48
N GLY A 77 0.73 -8.27 1.47
CA GLY A 77 1.10 -8.40 0.06
C GLY A 77 1.88 -7.20 -0.49
N PHE A 78 2.26 -6.25 0.38
CA PHE A 78 3.02 -5.04 0.07
C PHE A 78 4.17 -4.91 1.08
N SER A 79 5.00 -3.91 0.99
CA SER A 79 6.13 -3.71 1.90
C SER A 79 5.93 -2.45 2.74
N HIS A 80 6.60 -2.37 3.89
CA HIS A 80 6.66 -1.17 4.71
C HIS A 80 8.09 -0.62 4.80
N VAL A 81 8.20 0.68 5.01
CA VAL A 81 9.41 1.25 5.61
C VAL A 81 9.02 1.77 6.99
N LYS A 82 9.61 1.18 8.03
CA LYS A 82 9.34 1.49 9.45
C LYS A 82 10.35 2.50 9.98
N ASP A 83 9.88 3.42 10.82
CA ASP A 83 10.72 4.25 11.68
C ASP A 83 11.09 3.46 12.94
N ILE A 84 12.36 3.16 13.14
CA ILE A 84 12.80 2.39 14.32
C ILE A 84 12.95 3.23 15.59
N LYS A 85 12.75 4.55 15.51
CA LYS A 85 12.76 5.46 16.67
C LYS A 85 11.39 5.65 17.29
N THR A 86 10.36 5.03 16.74
CA THR A 86 9.00 5.11 17.27
C THR A 86 8.45 3.71 17.58
N VAL A 87 7.46 3.69 18.47
CA VAL A 87 6.61 2.52 18.72
C VAL A 87 5.17 2.98 18.63
N THR A 88 4.38 2.28 17.85
CA THR A 88 2.96 2.54 17.66
C THR A 88 2.12 1.44 18.30
N ALA A 89 0.89 1.77 18.66
CA ALA A 89 -0.15 0.81 18.99
C ALA A 89 -1.35 1.07 18.07
N CYS A 90 -1.89 0.01 17.49
CA CYS A 90 -3.04 0.07 16.62
C CYS A 90 -3.99 -1.10 16.94
N ALA A 91 -5.16 -0.80 17.51
CA ALA A 91 -6.15 -1.83 17.82
C ALA A 91 -6.76 -2.48 16.56
N GLN A 92 -6.75 -1.77 15.43
CA GLN A 92 -7.26 -2.29 14.16
C GLN A 92 -6.33 -3.35 13.55
N PHE A 93 -5.02 -3.26 13.81
CA PHE A 93 -3.99 -4.16 13.28
C PHE A 93 -3.18 -4.83 14.41
N PRO A 94 -3.82 -5.65 15.26
CA PRO A 94 -3.16 -6.23 16.44
C PRO A 94 -1.98 -7.16 16.06
N HIS A 95 -1.92 -7.64 14.82
CA HIS A 95 -0.83 -8.48 14.33
C HIS A 95 0.47 -7.70 14.14
N ASP A 96 0.42 -6.40 13.88
CA ASP A 96 1.62 -5.55 13.75
C ASP A 96 2.40 -5.49 15.06
N GLY A 97 1.72 -5.71 16.19
CA GLY A 97 2.36 -5.86 17.49
C GLY A 97 3.28 -7.09 17.62
N LEU A 98 3.23 -8.03 16.69
CA LEU A 98 4.08 -9.23 16.65
C LEU A 98 5.40 -9.01 15.90
N TYR A 99 5.50 -7.95 15.09
CA TYR A 99 6.69 -7.64 14.31
C TYR A 99 7.82 -7.10 15.16
N GLU A 100 9.06 -7.26 14.68
CA GLU A 100 10.24 -6.75 15.38
C GLU A 100 10.19 -5.23 15.52
N HIS A 101 9.92 -4.53 14.43
CA HIS A 101 9.82 -3.07 14.39
C HIS A 101 8.37 -2.60 14.40
N LYS A 102 7.99 -1.83 15.42
CA LYS A 102 6.61 -1.38 15.68
C LYS A 102 6.42 0.11 15.46
N GLY A 103 7.31 0.74 14.72
CA GLY A 103 7.27 2.18 14.49
C GLY A 103 6.26 2.62 13.44
N LEU A 104 6.14 3.94 13.29
CA LEU A 104 5.41 4.54 12.17
C LEU A 104 5.89 3.95 10.85
N SER A 105 4.97 3.75 9.93
CA SER A 105 5.28 3.14 8.64
C SER A 105 4.90 4.01 7.45
N ILE A 106 5.60 3.77 6.35
CA ILE A 106 5.18 4.14 5.02
C ILE A 106 4.85 2.88 4.25
N ASP A 107 3.68 2.85 3.66
CA ASP A 107 3.18 1.71 2.93
C ASP A 107 3.61 1.76 1.46
N LEU A 108 4.25 0.69 0.99
CA LEU A 108 4.76 0.57 -0.37
C LEU A 108 3.96 -0.50 -1.13
N TYR A 109 2.88 -0.08 -1.75
CA TYR A 109 2.00 -0.95 -2.51
C TYR A 109 2.58 -1.29 -3.88
N ARG A 110 2.32 -2.49 -4.36
CA ARG A 110 2.69 -2.94 -5.71
C ARG A 110 1.52 -2.75 -6.66
N ALA A 111 1.71 -1.94 -7.70
CA ALA A 111 0.75 -1.73 -8.79
C ALA A 111 1.15 -2.58 -10.00
N VAL A 112 0.31 -3.54 -10.35
CA VAL A 112 0.56 -4.53 -11.42
C VAL A 112 -0.20 -4.15 -12.68
N ARG A 113 0.50 -3.96 -13.80
CA ARG A 113 -0.11 -3.71 -15.10
C ARG A 113 -0.62 -5.01 -15.69
N MET A 114 -1.86 -5.02 -16.14
CA MET A 114 -2.48 -6.19 -16.76
C MET A 114 -3.64 -5.84 -17.67
N ASP A 115 -4.09 -6.82 -18.48
CA ASP A 115 -5.37 -6.71 -19.19
C ASP A 115 -6.55 -6.71 -18.21
N GLU A 116 -7.54 -5.86 -18.43
CA GLU A 116 -8.74 -5.74 -17.60
C GLU A 116 -9.45 -7.09 -17.37
N GLY A 117 -9.47 -7.94 -18.38
CA GLY A 117 -10.09 -9.28 -18.32
C GLY A 117 -9.36 -10.28 -17.40
N LEU A 118 -8.16 -9.94 -16.92
CA LEU A 118 -7.40 -10.76 -15.96
C LEU A 118 -7.56 -10.30 -14.51
N LEU A 119 -8.25 -9.18 -14.27
CA LEU A 119 -8.34 -8.56 -12.95
C LEU A 119 -8.90 -9.51 -11.87
N ASP A 120 -10.04 -10.13 -12.13
CA ASP A 120 -10.68 -11.03 -11.15
C ASP A 120 -9.78 -12.22 -10.83
N LYS A 121 -9.13 -12.81 -11.85
CA LYS A 121 -8.16 -13.89 -11.62
C LYS A 121 -7.03 -13.43 -10.70
N TYR A 122 -6.47 -12.26 -10.96
CA TYR A 122 -5.39 -11.68 -10.16
C TYR A 122 -5.83 -11.49 -8.72
N LEU A 123 -6.98 -10.82 -8.49
CA LEU A 123 -7.50 -10.53 -7.15
C LEU A 123 -7.78 -11.82 -6.35
N ILE A 124 -8.41 -12.81 -6.96
CA ILE A 124 -8.67 -14.12 -6.32
C ILE A 124 -7.35 -14.81 -5.95
N THR A 125 -6.38 -14.83 -6.88
CA THR A 125 -5.08 -15.48 -6.66
C THR A 125 -4.32 -14.82 -5.51
N GLU A 126 -4.29 -13.49 -5.47
CA GLU A 126 -3.64 -12.74 -4.39
C GLU A 126 -4.35 -12.93 -3.04
N HIS A 127 -5.69 -13.03 -3.04
CA HIS A 127 -6.45 -13.32 -1.82
C HIS A 127 -6.11 -14.72 -1.27
N ILE A 128 -6.01 -15.73 -2.13
CA ILE A 128 -5.55 -17.08 -1.73
C ILE A 128 -4.15 -17.01 -1.14
N ALA A 129 -3.24 -16.29 -1.80
CA ALA A 129 -1.87 -16.11 -1.31
C ALA A 129 -1.82 -15.39 0.05
N TYR A 130 -2.64 -14.37 0.25
CA TYR A 130 -2.79 -13.65 1.53
C TYR A 130 -3.27 -14.58 2.64
N LEU A 131 -4.32 -15.38 2.41
CA LEU A 131 -4.80 -16.36 3.36
C LEU A 131 -3.74 -17.41 3.71
N GLY A 132 -2.96 -17.86 2.72
CA GLY A 132 -1.83 -18.78 2.90
C GLY A 132 -0.72 -18.20 3.79
N ARG A 133 -0.38 -16.92 3.62
CA ARG A 133 0.57 -16.23 4.49
C ARG A 133 0.05 -16.14 5.93
N ARG A 134 -1.20 -15.77 6.13
CA ARG A 134 -1.85 -15.71 7.45
C ARG A 134 -1.91 -17.08 8.14
N PHE A 135 -2.20 -18.13 7.38
CA PHE A 135 -2.25 -19.50 7.91
C PHE A 135 -0.85 -19.95 8.37
N ARG A 136 0.20 -19.66 7.61
CA ARG A 136 1.58 -20.00 7.96
C ARG A 136 2.02 -19.43 9.31
N ILE A 137 1.58 -18.24 9.67
CA ILE A 137 1.91 -17.58 10.94
C ILE A 137 0.86 -17.81 12.04
N ASN A 138 -0.07 -18.74 11.84
CA ASN A 138 -1.17 -19.08 12.76
C ASN A 138 -2.09 -17.88 13.10
N SER A 139 -2.26 -16.91 12.17
CA SER A 139 -3.15 -15.76 12.36
C SER A 139 -4.57 -15.98 11.81
N ILE A 140 -4.87 -17.17 11.36
CA ILE A 140 -6.22 -17.60 10.92
C ILE A 140 -6.45 -19.06 11.33
N ASP A 141 -7.67 -19.37 11.79
CA ASP A 141 -8.07 -20.74 12.10
C ASP A 141 -8.03 -21.65 10.85
N LYS A 142 -7.62 -22.90 11.03
CA LYS A 142 -7.48 -23.88 9.95
C LYS A 142 -8.78 -24.09 9.17
N ASN A 143 -9.90 -24.27 9.86
CA ASN A 143 -11.18 -24.54 9.18
C ASN A 143 -11.66 -23.33 8.41
N VAL A 144 -11.43 -22.11 8.95
CA VAL A 144 -11.74 -20.85 8.27
C VAL A 144 -10.87 -20.69 7.03
N TYR A 145 -9.57 -20.99 7.14
CA TYR A 145 -8.63 -20.96 6.02
C TYR A 145 -9.07 -21.92 4.91
N GLU A 146 -9.25 -23.20 5.23
CA GLU A 146 -9.63 -24.24 4.26
C GLU A 146 -10.96 -23.92 3.56
N ALA A 147 -11.96 -23.44 4.32
CA ALA A 147 -13.26 -23.07 3.76
C ALA A 147 -13.16 -21.90 2.77
N LYS A 148 -12.42 -20.83 3.14
CA LYS A 148 -12.24 -19.66 2.28
C LYS A 148 -11.41 -19.94 1.04
N VAL A 149 -10.33 -20.70 1.17
CA VAL A 149 -9.50 -21.11 0.02
C VAL A 149 -10.31 -21.94 -0.96
N LYS A 150 -11.09 -22.94 -0.46
CA LYS A 150 -11.95 -23.75 -1.33
C LYS A 150 -13.01 -22.92 -2.06
N GLU A 151 -13.59 -21.92 -1.40
CA GLU A 151 -14.55 -21.00 -2.02
C GLU A 151 -13.87 -20.21 -3.17
N LEU A 152 -12.71 -19.65 -2.91
CA LEU A 152 -11.94 -18.87 -3.89
C LEU A 152 -11.43 -19.73 -5.06
N GLU A 153 -10.98 -20.96 -4.78
CA GLU A 153 -10.58 -21.92 -5.83
C GLU A 153 -11.76 -22.30 -6.73
N THR A 154 -12.97 -22.42 -6.16
CA THR A 154 -14.18 -22.65 -6.94
C THR A 154 -14.49 -21.45 -7.84
N GLN A 155 -14.43 -20.24 -7.30
CA GLN A 155 -14.60 -19.01 -8.08
C GLN A 155 -13.56 -18.92 -9.22
N LEU A 156 -12.31 -19.24 -8.93
CA LEU A 156 -11.23 -19.23 -9.91
C LEU A 156 -11.43 -20.28 -11.03
N HIS A 157 -11.97 -21.46 -10.66
CA HIS A 157 -12.29 -22.52 -11.63
C HIS A 157 -13.42 -22.14 -12.57
N ASP A 158 -14.45 -21.46 -12.04
CA ASP A 158 -15.64 -21.06 -12.80
C ASP A 158 -15.44 -19.76 -13.60
N LEU A 159 -14.32 -19.08 -13.38
CA LEU A 159 -14.03 -17.80 -13.99
C LEU A 159 -13.83 -17.91 -15.50
N GLN A 160 -14.62 -17.17 -16.26
CA GLN A 160 -14.49 -17.04 -17.72
C GLN A 160 -13.53 -15.90 -18.06
N ILE A 161 -12.26 -16.24 -18.29
CA ILE A 161 -11.24 -15.26 -18.64
C ILE A 161 -11.38 -14.89 -20.12
N LYS A 162 -11.48 -13.60 -20.39
CA LYS A 162 -11.50 -13.05 -21.73
C LYS A 162 -10.67 -11.77 -21.75
N GLU A 163 -9.55 -11.81 -22.45
CA GLU A 163 -8.76 -10.60 -22.69
C GLU A 163 -9.57 -9.57 -23.47
N THR A 164 -9.48 -8.32 -23.01
CA THR A 164 -10.24 -7.19 -23.54
C THR A 164 -9.42 -6.30 -24.46
N GLY A 165 -8.09 -6.41 -24.38
CA GLY A 165 -7.14 -5.51 -25.03
C GLY A 165 -7.05 -4.14 -24.35
N LYS A 166 -7.67 -3.97 -23.17
CA LYS A 166 -7.59 -2.77 -22.34
C LYS A 166 -6.71 -3.03 -21.13
N GLU A 167 -5.73 -2.19 -20.94
CA GLU A 167 -4.83 -2.28 -19.80
C GLU A 167 -5.31 -1.44 -18.61
N LEU A 168 -5.01 -1.95 -17.41
CA LEU A 168 -5.18 -1.25 -16.14
C LEU A 168 -3.99 -1.53 -15.21
N LEU A 169 -3.91 -0.79 -14.12
CA LEU A 169 -3.07 -1.11 -12.98
C LEU A 169 -3.96 -1.68 -11.88
N ALA A 170 -3.60 -2.85 -11.37
CA ALA A 170 -4.30 -3.54 -10.29
C ALA A 170 -3.49 -3.51 -9.01
N MET A 171 -4.17 -3.49 -7.88
CA MET A 171 -3.63 -3.66 -6.56
C MET A 171 -4.47 -4.67 -5.79
N ALA A 172 -3.82 -5.71 -5.27
CA ALA A 172 -4.50 -6.83 -4.64
C ALA A 172 -5.25 -6.47 -3.35
N LEU A 173 -4.62 -5.67 -2.49
CA LEU A 173 -5.08 -5.52 -1.10
C LEU A 173 -6.40 -4.73 -0.97
N ALA A 174 -6.64 -3.76 -1.84
CA ALA A 174 -7.86 -2.94 -1.80
C ALA A 174 -8.89 -3.35 -2.84
N GLU A 175 -8.67 -4.47 -3.54
CA GLU A 175 -9.52 -4.92 -4.66
C GLU A 175 -9.81 -3.78 -5.65
N ARG A 176 -8.82 -2.92 -5.88
CA ARG A 176 -8.97 -1.71 -6.70
C ARG A 176 -8.13 -1.80 -7.96
N SER A 177 -8.62 -1.15 -8.98
CA SER A 177 -7.88 -0.96 -10.23
C SER A 177 -7.88 0.51 -10.64
N MET A 178 -6.89 0.88 -11.44
CA MET A 178 -6.69 2.23 -11.92
C MET A 178 -6.57 2.20 -13.45
N LYS A 179 -7.23 3.14 -14.11
CA LYS A 179 -7.04 3.32 -15.55
C LYS A 179 -5.66 3.88 -15.83
N ILE A 180 -4.98 3.38 -16.85
CA ILE A 180 -3.64 3.82 -17.24
C ILE A 180 -3.62 5.33 -17.52
N GLU A 181 -4.64 5.86 -18.19
CA GLU A 181 -4.75 7.28 -18.54
C GLU A 181 -4.90 8.21 -17.31
N HIS A 182 -5.42 7.72 -16.18
CA HIS A 182 -5.45 8.51 -14.95
C HIS A 182 -4.07 8.58 -14.31
N VAL A 183 -3.25 7.54 -14.47
CA VAL A 183 -1.96 7.43 -13.78
C VAL A 183 -0.83 8.11 -14.57
N PHE A 184 -0.73 7.86 -15.89
CA PHE A 184 0.39 8.34 -16.69
C PHE A 184 0.02 9.49 -17.63
N PRO A 185 1.00 10.41 -17.89
CA PRO A 185 2.33 10.50 -17.31
C PRO A 185 2.30 11.00 -15.86
N LEU A 186 3.17 10.50 -14.99
CA LEU A 186 3.28 10.97 -13.62
C LEU A 186 3.62 12.47 -13.57
N LYS A 187 3.08 13.18 -12.58
CA LYS A 187 3.29 14.62 -12.35
C LYS A 187 3.73 14.89 -10.93
N LYS A 188 4.50 15.94 -10.70
CA LYS A 188 4.78 16.42 -9.35
C LYS A 188 3.51 17.05 -8.76
N ILE A 189 3.20 16.71 -7.53
CA ILE A 189 2.08 17.24 -6.73
C ILE A 189 2.66 17.77 -5.42
N SER A 190 2.30 18.99 -5.06
CA SER A 190 2.72 19.61 -3.81
C SER A 190 2.09 18.89 -2.60
N PHE A 191 2.89 18.65 -1.58
CA PHE A 191 2.51 18.04 -0.31
C PHE A 191 3.33 18.70 0.81
N GLU A 192 2.66 19.44 1.70
CA GLU A 192 3.33 20.28 2.72
C GLU A 192 4.39 21.21 2.10
N ASP A 193 5.61 21.06 2.52
CA ASP A 193 6.78 21.84 2.07
C ASP A 193 7.60 21.17 0.94
N THR A 194 7.04 20.12 0.30
CA THR A 194 7.73 19.32 -0.72
C THR A 194 6.80 18.94 -1.88
N GLU A 195 7.30 18.16 -2.80
CA GLU A 195 6.56 17.59 -3.92
C GLU A 195 6.87 16.10 -4.06
N PHE A 196 5.84 15.32 -4.35
CA PHE A 196 5.97 13.91 -4.70
C PHE A 196 5.43 13.66 -6.11
N TYR A 197 5.82 12.57 -6.74
CA TYR A 197 5.11 12.11 -7.92
C TYR A 197 3.70 11.65 -7.55
N GLY A 198 2.76 12.03 -8.37
CA GLY A 198 1.36 11.61 -8.32
C GLY A 198 0.83 11.31 -9.72
N PRO A 199 -0.44 10.91 -9.85
CA PRO A 199 -1.05 10.55 -11.12
C PRO A 199 -1.25 11.76 -12.04
N ALA A 200 -1.39 11.49 -13.35
CA ALA A 200 -1.69 12.50 -14.37
C ALA A 200 -3.01 13.21 -14.11
N ASP A 201 -4.01 12.45 -13.69
CA ASP A 201 -5.38 12.88 -13.38
C ASP A 201 -5.74 12.45 -11.95
N ALA A 202 -5.31 13.25 -10.99
CA ALA A 202 -5.59 13.00 -9.58
C ALA A 202 -7.10 13.10 -9.26
N ASP A 203 -7.84 13.98 -9.92
CA ASP A 203 -9.28 14.14 -9.74
C ASP A 203 -10.04 12.89 -10.20
N GLY A 204 -9.76 12.42 -11.41
CA GLY A 204 -10.36 11.19 -11.94
C GLY A 204 -10.04 9.97 -11.11
N LEU A 205 -8.79 9.83 -10.61
CA LEU A 205 -8.38 8.72 -9.75
C LEU A 205 -9.05 8.78 -8.37
N LEU A 206 -9.07 9.95 -7.73
CA LEU A 206 -9.72 10.13 -6.43
C LEU A 206 -11.24 9.96 -6.52
N THR A 207 -11.85 10.44 -7.59
CA THR A 207 -13.29 10.21 -7.84
C THR A 207 -13.59 8.72 -8.00
N ALA A 208 -12.75 7.97 -8.70
CA ALA A 208 -12.90 6.52 -8.83
C ALA A 208 -12.72 5.78 -7.49
N PHE A 209 -11.87 6.26 -6.58
CA PHE A 209 -11.62 5.64 -5.29
C PHE A 209 -12.65 6.01 -4.22
N TYR A 210 -13.09 7.26 -4.18
CA TYR A 210 -13.83 7.83 -3.06
C TYR A 210 -15.16 8.52 -3.45
N GLY A 211 -15.49 8.57 -4.76
CA GLY A 211 -16.68 9.31 -5.22
C GLY A 211 -16.49 10.83 -5.04
N ASP A 212 -17.40 11.48 -4.34
CA ASP A 212 -17.26 12.90 -3.98
C ASP A 212 -16.24 13.08 -2.85
N TYR A 213 -14.96 12.95 -3.21
CA TYR A 213 -13.85 12.99 -2.27
C TYR A 213 -13.61 14.38 -1.64
N MET A 214 -14.21 15.44 -2.21
CA MET A 214 -14.14 16.78 -1.62
C MET A 214 -15.07 16.92 -0.41
N GLN A 215 -16.10 16.09 -0.31
CA GLN A 215 -16.96 16.03 0.87
C GLN A 215 -16.19 15.41 2.05
N LEU A 216 -16.13 16.15 3.16
CA LEU A 216 -15.49 15.63 4.37
C LEU A 216 -16.35 14.54 5.01
N PRO A 217 -15.75 13.46 5.53
CA PRO A 217 -16.47 12.46 6.31
C PRO A 217 -17.05 13.10 7.60
N THR A 218 -18.04 12.44 8.20
CA THR A 218 -18.58 12.89 9.50
C THR A 218 -17.48 12.78 10.57
N VAL A 219 -17.63 13.53 11.67
CA VAL A 219 -16.60 13.61 12.73
C VAL A 219 -16.27 12.23 13.30
N GLU A 220 -17.27 11.35 13.41
CA GLU A 220 -17.13 9.98 13.91
C GLU A 220 -16.23 9.09 13.03
N HIS A 221 -16.08 9.44 11.76
CA HIS A 221 -15.22 8.72 10.81
C HIS A 221 -13.84 9.37 10.62
N ARG A 222 -13.52 10.42 11.39
CA ARG A 222 -12.22 11.09 11.39
C ARG A 222 -11.35 10.52 12.50
N VAL A 223 -10.94 9.29 12.34
CA VAL A 223 -10.21 8.53 13.36
C VAL A 223 -8.81 8.19 12.82
N PRO A 224 -7.74 8.42 13.58
CA PRO A 224 -6.40 7.99 13.20
C PRO A 224 -6.27 6.46 13.23
N HIS A 225 -5.29 5.92 12.54
CA HIS A 225 -4.98 4.49 12.54
C HIS A 225 -4.27 4.06 13.82
N TYR A 226 -3.40 4.94 14.36
CA TYR A 226 -2.66 4.66 15.58
C TYR A 226 -3.34 5.22 16.82
N ASP A 227 -3.52 4.35 17.82
CA ASP A 227 -4.03 4.78 19.14
C ASP A 227 -2.99 5.57 19.93
N ASN A 228 -1.71 5.27 19.70
CA ASN A 228 -0.59 5.92 20.38
C ASN A 228 0.70 5.83 19.54
N VAL A 229 1.54 6.85 19.64
CA VAL A 229 2.90 6.90 19.06
C VAL A 229 3.86 7.36 20.15
N ILE A 230 4.85 6.52 20.46
CA ILE A 230 5.87 6.79 21.48
C ILE A 230 7.23 6.88 20.79
N PHE A 231 7.99 7.95 21.05
CA PHE A 231 9.38 8.07 20.64
C PHE A 231 10.28 7.28 21.59
N ILE A 232 11.17 6.45 21.03
CA ILE A 232 12.17 5.72 21.78
C ILE A 232 13.42 6.62 21.87
N GLU A 233 13.82 6.99 23.09
CA GLU A 233 15.11 7.67 23.29
C GLU A 233 16.24 6.72 22.88
N ALA A 234 17.17 7.22 22.08
CA ALA A 234 18.38 6.47 21.73
C ALA A 234 19.16 6.21 23.03
N GLN A 235 19.36 4.94 23.35
CA GLN A 235 20.24 4.53 24.46
C GLN A 235 21.70 4.70 24.07
#